data_c631508adb9caf697fae1f6be6353dd4
#
_entry.id   c631508adb9caf697fae1f6be6353dd4
#
_cell.length_a   1.000
_cell.length_b   1.000
_cell.length_c   1.000
_cell.angle_alpha   90.00
_cell.angle_beta   90.00
_cell.angle_gamma   90.00
#
_symmetry.space_group_name_H-M   'P 1'
#
loop_
_entity.id
_entity.type
_entity.pdbx_description
1 polymer ?
#
loop_
_entity_poly.entity_id
_entity_poly.type
_entity_poly.pdbx_seq_one_letter_code
_entity_poly.pdbx_strand_id
1 'polypeptide(L)'
;MQSNFNLSPSPSTTEPFLWGVATSGYQIEGGYNGEGEPKNNWFLSEQRGSVMKTGAAAEFWTRYEEDFQACQKMGLTAFRLGLEWARIQPSTEISLSAPPAFDLDALDGYTDRIAACRRHGLEPVITLHHFTHPAWLGLDAWLTEDTIDRFGEYVQTTVAHINRRLIDHHQLAPIHWYITLNEPNILVSNTYLSGQFPTDSMLGIGSVFPAYNHLLAAHVRAYNLIHDLYESEGWATPRVSLNTYCSDLYWSEKVIWDLLSLRLRSVDPA
;
A
#
# COMPACT_ATOMS: atom_id res chain seq x y z
N MET A 1 20.91 -6.32 -35.85
CA MET A 1 21.64 -6.70 -34.64
C MET A 1 20.65 -7.41 -33.72
N GLN A 2 20.75 -8.73 -33.62
CA GLN A 2 19.94 -9.53 -32.70
C GLN A 2 20.53 -9.38 -31.31
N SER A 3 19.84 -8.68 -30.41
CA SER A 3 20.18 -8.66 -29.00
C SER A 3 19.73 -9.98 -28.39
N ASN A 4 20.69 -10.87 -28.15
CA ASN A 4 20.47 -12.04 -27.33
C ASN A 4 20.20 -11.58 -25.89
N PHE A 5 18.94 -11.49 -25.51
CA PHE A 5 18.56 -11.49 -24.12
C PHE A 5 18.88 -12.87 -23.54
N ASN A 6 20.03 -13.00 -22.93
CA ASN A 6 20.36 -14.13 -22.07
C ASN A 6 19.52 -13.99 -20.79
N LEU A 7 18.27 -14.42 -20.84
CA LEU A 7 17.53 -14.73 -19.63
C LEU A 7 18.20 -15.94 -19.02
N SER A 8 19.12 -15.72 -18.10
CA SER A 8 19.58 -16.77 -17.22
C SER A 8 18.34 -17.44 -16.66
N PRO A 9 18.18 -18.77 -16.72
CA PRO A 9 17.04 -19.44 -16.11
C PRO A 9 17.04 -19.00 -14.64
N SER A 10 15.91 -18.40 -14.23
CA SER A 10 15.65 -18.13 -12.82
C SER A 10 15.93 -19.43 -12.05
N PRO A 11 16.70 -19.40 -10.96
CA PRO A 11 16.87 -20.61 -10.16
C PRO A 11 15.47 -21.15 -9.88
N SER A 12 15.28 -22.43 -10.10
CA SER A 12 14.02 -23.11 -9.79
C SER A 12 13.82 -23.04 -8.26
N THR A 13 13.27 -21.93 -7.78
CA THR A 13 12.85 -21.84 -6.40
C THR A 13 11.64 -22.74 -6.28
N THR A 14 11.77 -23.79 -5.50
CA THR A 14 10.68 -24.67 -5.10
C THR A 14 9.76 -23.99 -4.08
N GLU A 15 9.58 -22.68 -4.17
CA GLU A 15 8.65 -21.97 -3.32
C GLU A 15 7.22 -22.43 -3.67
N PRO A 16 6.44 -22.87 -2.69
CA PRO A 16 5.08 -23.33 -2.93
C PRO A 16 4.24 -22.16 -3.48
N PHE A 17 3.28 -22.48 -4.35
CA PHE A 17 2.31 -21.51 -4.81
C PHE A 17 1.45 -21.01 -3.65
N LEU A 18 1.30 -19.70 -3.53
CA LEU A 18 0.52 -19.08 -2.46
C LEU A 18 -0.96 -18.97 -2.87
N TRP A 19 -1.83 -19.64 -2.11
CA TRP A 19 -3.28 -19.53 -2.21
C TRP A 19 -3.77 -18.62 -1.10
N GLY A 20 -4.47 -17.55 -1.42
CA GLY A 20 -4.84 -16.58 -0.40
C GLY A 20 -6.04 -15.71 -0.74
N VAL A 21 -6.39 -14.87 0.20
CA VAL A 21 -7.38 -13.81 0.08
C VAL A 21 -6.71 -12.45 0.20
N ALA A 22 -7.37 -11.41 -0.33
CA ALA A 22 -6.87 -10.04 -0.29
C ALA A 22 -7.88 -9.13 0.40
N THR A 23 -7.36 -8.23 1.24
CA THR A 23 -8.13 -7.22 1.95
C THR A 23 -7.47 -5.85 1.83
N SER A 24 -8.15 -4.80 2.33
CA SER A 24 -7.55 -3.47 2.49
C SER A 24 -7.96 -2.87 3.83
N GLY A 25 -7.07 -2.10 4.46
CA GLY A 25 -7.27 -1.57 5.81
C GLY A 25 -8.58 -0.84 5.97
N TYR A 26 -8.79 0.25 5.22
CA TYR A 26 -10.00 1.07 5.32
C TYR A 26 -11.30 0.31 5.12
N GLN A 27 -11.32 -0.71 4.24
CA GLN A 27 -12.54 -1.46 3.92
C GLN A 27 -12.96 -2.43 5.02
N ILE A 28 -12.03 -2.90 5.86
CA ILE A 28 -12.33 -3.98 6.81
C ILE A 28 -12.01 -3.68 8.28
N GLU A 29 -11.10 -2.74 8.57
CA GLU A 29 -10.60 -2.54 9.94
C GLU A 29 -11.61 -1.89 10.86
N GLY A 30 -12.34 -0.87 10.38
CA GLY A 30 -13.15 0.03 11.20
C GLY A 30 -12.32 1.06 11.97
N GLY A 31 -12.99 2.04 12.56
CA GLY A 31 -12.36 3.06 13.40
C GLY A 31 -11.73 4.21 12.60
N TYR A 32 -12.41 4.65 11.56
CA TYR A 32 -12.02 5.81 10.74
C TYR A 32 -13.17 6.79 10.57
N ASN A 33 -12.85 8.07 10.46
CA ASN A 33 -13.75 9.15 10.10
C ASN A 33 -14.86 9.48 11.11
N GLY A 34 -14.96 8.74 12.21
CA GLY A 34 -15.87 9.02 13.33
C GLY A 34 -15.34 10.12 14.25
N GLU A 35 -16.08 10.44 15.32
CA GLU A 35 -15.67 11.40 16.33
C GLU A 35 -14.42 10.83 17.08
N GLY A 36 -13.35 11.63 17.16
CA GLY A 36 -12.09 11.21 17.78
C GLY A 36 -11.25 10.22 16.97
N GLU A 37 -11.75 9.72 15.88
CA GLU A 37 -11.04 8.76 15.02
C GLU A 37 -10.16 9.46 13.96
N PRO A 38 -9.09 8.81 13.48
CA PRO A 38 -8.25 9.35 12.41
C PRO A 38 -9.06 9.56 11.12
N LYS A 39 -8.79 10.66 10.44
CA LYS A 39 -9.46 11.04 9.19
C LYS A 39 -8.61 10.64 7.99
N ASN A 40 -9.26 10.07 6.99
CA ASN A 40 -8.66 9.83 5.67
C ASN A 40 -9.36 10.65 4.57
N ASN A 41 -8.90 10.53 3.34
CA ASN A 41 -9.43 11.26 2.18
C ASN A 41 -10.91 11.01 1.90
N TRP A 42 -11.56 9.97 2.46
CA TRP A 42 -13.00 9.71 2.32
C TRP A 42 -13.85 10.46 3.35
N PHE A 43 -13.25 11.05 4.38
CA PHE A 43 -13.96 11.71 5.47
C PHE A 43 -15.03 12.70 4.98
N LEU A 44 -14.68 13.61 4.07
CA LEU A 44 -15.63 14.60 3.57
C LEU A 44 -16.77 13.98 2.77
N SER A 45 -16.51 12.91 2.03
CA SER A 45 -17.54 12.18 1.29
C SER A 45 -18.53 11.46 2.22
N GLU A 46 -18.04 10.89 3.30
CA GLU A 46 -18.87 10.31 4.37
C GLU A 46 -19.69 11.40 5.10
N GLN A 47 -19.09 12.53 5.41
CA GLN A 47 -19.79 13.64 6.08
C GLN A 47 -20.91 14.25 5.20
N ARG A 48 -20.70 14.33 3.89
CA ARG A 48 -21.69 14.82 2.93
C ARG A 48 -22.76 13.78 2.61
N GLY A 49 -22.59 12.53 3.06
CA GLY A 49 -23.51 11.43 2.74
C GLY A 49 -23.46 10.96 1.28
N SER A 50 -22.40 11.32 0.55
CA SER A 50 -22.18 10.83 -0.82
C SER A 50 -21.72 9.37 -0.87
N VAL A 51 -21.21 8.87 0.23
CA VAL A 51 -20.91 7.46 0.48
C VAL A 51 -21.40 7.05 1.86
N MET A 52 -21.58 5.75 2.08
CA MET A 52 -21.90 5.24 3.41
C MET A 52 -20.69 5.41 4.35
N LYS A 53 -20.98 5.66 5.63
CA LYS A 53 -19.93 5.70 6.65
C LYS A 53 -19.32 4.31 6.83
N THR A 54 -18.01 4.24 6.89
CA THR A 54 -17.27 2.99 7.11
C THR A 54 -17.57 2.42 8.50
N GLY A 55 -17.61 3.27 9.54
CA GLY A 55 -17.94 2.86 10.90
C GLY A 55 -17.05 1.73 11.41
N ALA A 56 -17.67 0.67 11.91
CA ALA A 56 -16.96 -0.52 12.40
C ALA A 56 -16.41 -1.41 11.26
N ALA A 57 -16.90 -1.22 10.03
CA ALA A 57 -16.58 -2.07 8.87
C ALA A 57 -16.78 -3.57 9.20
N ALA A 58 -15.77 -4.42 8.95
CA ALA A 58 -15.76 -5.83 9.34
C ALA A 58 -15.11 -6.08 10.72
N GLU A 59 -14.77 -5.01 11.46
CA GLU A 59 -14.11 -5.06 12.76
C GLU A 59 -12.76 -5.83 12.75
N PHE A 60 -12.10 -5.90 11.59
CA PHE A 60 -10.86 -6.66 11.45
C PHE A 60 -9.77 -6.20 12.45
N TRP A 61 -9.77 -4.92 12.81
CA TRP A 61 -8.81 -4.41 13.80
C TRP A 61 -8.87 -5.16 15.13
N THR A 62 -10.02 -5.67 15.53
CA THR A 62 -10.24 -6.41 16.80
C THR A 62 -10.49 -7.89 16.59
N ARG A 63 -11.01 -8.31 15.43
CA ARG A 63 -11.47 -9.69 15.18
C ARG A 63 -10.60 -10.47 14.18
N TYR A 64 -9.42 -9.98 13.85
CA TYR A 64 -8.50 -10.58 12.87
C TYR A 64 -8.19 -12.06 13.09
N GLU A 65 -8.18 -12.53 14.35
CA GLU A 65 -7.93 -13.94 14.68
C GLU A 65 -9.02 -14.86 14.08
N GLU A 66 -10.27 -14.41 14.06
CA GLU A 66 -11.39 -15.16 13.49
C GLU A 66 -11.23 -15.33 11.97
N ASP A 67 -10.80 -14.25 11.30
CA ASP A 67 -10.57 -14.25 9.85
C ASP A 67 -9.38 -15.13 9.47
N PHE A 68 -8.28 -15.06 10.20
CA PHE A 68 -7.12 -15.93 9.98
C PHE A 68 -7.47 -17.40 10.23
N GLN A 69 -8.25 -17.69 11.28
CA GLN A 69 -8.73 -19.03 11.55
C GLN A 69 -9.63 -19.56 10.43
N ALA A 70 -10.49 -18.71 9.87
CA ALA A 70 -11.34 -19.07 8.72
C ALA A 70 -10.48 -19.40 7.49
N CYS A 71 -9.47 -18.57 7.19
CA CYS A 71 -8.52 -18.80 6.10
C CYS A 71 -7.75 -20.14 6.29
N GLN A 72 -7.26 -20.39 7.50
CA GLN A 72 -6.58 -21.64 7.83
C GLN A 72 -7.50 -22.86 7.62
N LYS A 73 -8.76 -22.80 8.05
CA LYS A 73 -9.75 -23.86 7.84
C LYS A 73 -10.06 -24.11 6.37
N MET A 74 -9.98 -23.09 5.53
CA MET A 74 -10.13 -23.19 4.07
C MET A 74 -8.86 -23.75 3.37
N GLY A 75 -7.77 -23.97 4.10
CA GLY A 75 -6.51 -24.44 3.53
C GLY A 75 -5.73 -23.35 2.77
N LEU A 76 -5.99 -22.08 3.04
CA LEU A 76 -5.24 -20.98 2.45
C LEU A 76 -3.84 -20.88 3.07
N THR A 77 -2.91 -20.36 2.29
CA THR A 77 -1.48 -20.26 2.67
C THR A 77 -0.97 -18.82 2.66
N ALA A 78 -1.80 -17.85 2.27
CA ALA A 78 -1.44 -16.44 2.26
C ALA A 78 -2.62 -15.55 2.63
N PHE A 79 -2.33 -14.38 3.19
CA PHE A 79 -3.29 -13.35 3.48
C PHE A 79 -2.70 -11.98 3.11
N ARG A 80 -3.35 -11.27 2.17
CA ARG A 80 -2.97 -9.92 1.85
C ARG A 80 -3.72 -8.93 2.73
N LEU A 81 -2.99 -8.14 3.52
CA LEU A 81 -3.53 -7.08 4.36
C LEU A 81 -2.94 -5.72 3.99
N GLY A 82 -3.77 -4.68 4.08
CA GLY A 82 -3.34 -3.29 3.91
C GLY A 82 -2.92 -2.69 5.25
N LEU A 83 -1.91 -1.83 5.22
CA LEU A 83 -1.58 -0.95 6.34
C LEU A 83 -2.21 0.41 6.04
N GLU A 84 -3.03 0.91 6.96
CA GLU A 84 -3.73 2.17 6.76
C GLU A 84 -2.87 3.34 7.23
N TRP A 85 -2.37 4.14 6.28
CA TRP A 85 -1.53 5.30 6.58
C TRP A 85 -2.18 6.29 7.54
N ALA A 86 -3.50 6.48 7.40
CA ALA A 86 -4.26 7.35 8.31
C ALA A 86 -4.30 6.85 9.76
N ARG A 87 -4.13 5.55 10.02
CA ARG A 87 -4.00 5.00 11.38
C ARG A 87 -2.57 5.15 11.90
N ILE A 88 -1.59 4.95 11.04
CA ILE A 88 -0.16 4.97 11.40
C ILE A 88 0.34 6.40 11.60
N GLN A 89 -0.22 7.38 10.89
CA GLN A 89 0.10 8.80 11.05
C GLN A 89 -1.20 9.60 11.21
N PRO A 90 -1.86 9.43 12.38
CA PRO A 90 -3.23 9.85 12.59
C PRO A 90 -3.38 11.36 12.77
N SER A 91 -4.54 11.87 12.32
CA SER A 91 -5.05 13.17 12.72
C SER A 91 -6.58 13.14 12.75
N THR A 92 -7.15 13.85 13.69
CA THR A 92 -8.60 14.15 13.74
C THR A 92 -8.94 15.40 12.91
N GLU A 93 -7.94 16.13 12.44
CA GLU A 93 -8.05 17.31 11.60
C GLU A 93 -7.73 16.98 10.14
N ILE A 94 -8.40 17.65 9.23
CA ILE A 94 -8.24 17.47 7.77
C ILE A 94 -7.20 18.41 7.15
N SER A 95 -6.66 19.32 7.94
CA SER A 95 -5.63 20.26 7.49
C SER A 95 -4.68 20.55 8.65
N LEU A 96 -3.40 20.37 8.42
CA LEU A 96 -2.35 20.59 9.41
C LEU A 96 -1.25 21.49 8.81
N SER A 97 -0.58 22.25 9.67
CA SER A 97 0.60 23.05 9.31
C SER A 97 1.88 22.21 9.16
N ALA A 98 1.89 21.02 9.77
CA ALA A 98 2.99 20.05 9.70
C ALA A 98 2.44 18.62 9.85
N PRO A 99 3.13 17.61 9.29
CA PRO A 99 2.73 16.22 9.48
C PRO A 99 2.68 15.84 10.97
N PRO A 100 1.68 15.05 11.39
CA PRO A 100 1.64 14.54 12.74
C PRO A 100 2.72 13.48 12.99
N ALA A 101 3.01 13.18 14.25
CA ALA A 101 3.90 12.08 14.61
C ALA A 101 3.29 10.72 14.20
N PHE A 102 4.16 9.75 13.99
CA PHE A 102 3.76 8.36 13.78
C PHE A 102 3.25 7.77 15.10
N ASP A 103 2.16 7.03 15.02
CA ASP A 103 1.58 6.29 16.14
C ASP A 103 2.27 4.91 16.24
N LEU A 104 3.15 4.78 17.25
CA LEU A 104 3.89 3.55 17.46
C LEU A 104 2.99 2.42 17.97
N ASP A 105 1.93 2.72 18.73
CA ASP A 105 0.97 1.72 19.19
C ASP A 105 0.17 1.15 18.00
N ALA A 106 -0.15 1.97 17.01
CA ALA A 106 -0.75 1.49 15.76
C ALA A 106 0.21 0.57 14.98
N LEU A 107 1.49 0.93 14.89
CA LEU A 107 2.52 0.09 14.26
C LEU A 107 2.71 -1.24 14.99
N ASP A 108 2.72 -1.21 16.33
CA ASP A 108 2.75 -2.40 17.16
C ASP A 108 1.52 -3.28 16.92
N GLY A 109 0.35 -2.65 16.87
CA GLY A 109 -0.90 -3.32 16.54
C GLY A 109 -0.87 -4.04 15.17
N TYR A 110 -0.32 -3.41 14.14
CA TYR A 110 -0.12 -4.08 12.83
C TYR A 110 0.89 -5.24 12.93
N THR A 111 1.96 -5.05 13.69
CA THR A 111 2.95 -6.12 13.92
C THR A 111 2.32 -7.34 14.56
N ASP A 112 1.47 -7.15 15.58
CA ASP A 112 0.76 -8.25 16.25
C ASP A 112 -0.17 -9.01 15.29
N ARG A 113 -0.86 -8.31 14.37
CA ARG A 113 -1.71 -8.94 13.34
C ARG A 113 -0.89 -9.72 12.33
N ILE A 114 0.25 -9.20 11.92
CA ILE A 114 1.16 -9.90 11.01
C ILE A 114 1.73 -11.16 11.69
N ALA A 115 2.10 -11.05 12.97
CA ALA A 115 2.54 -12.20 13.76
C ALA A 115 1.42 -13.25 13.91
N ALA A 116 0.17 -12.80 14.16
CA ALA A 116 -1.00 -13.67 14.21
C ALA A 116 -1.26 -14.38 12.88
N CYS A 117 -1.19 -13.65 11.77
CA CYS A 117 -1.31 -14.21 10.43
C CYS A 117 -0.36 -15.41 10.24
N ARG A 118 0.91 -15.24 10.62
CA ARG A 118 1.90 -16.33 10.56
C ARG A 118 1.63 -17.46 11.53
N ARG A 119 1.11 -17.20 12.74
CA ARG A 119 0.70 -18.27 13.68
C ARG A 119 -0.38 -19.17 13.10
N HIS A 120 -1.24 -18.65 12.22
CA HIS A 120 -2.25 -19.42 11.49
C HIS A 120 -1.72 -20.08 10.20
N GLY A 121 -0.40 -20.06 9.96
CA GLY A 121 0.22 -20.68 8.79
C GLY A 121 0.00 -19.90 7.49
N LEU A 122 -0.33 -18.62 7.57
CA LEU A 122 -0.55 -17.75 6.43
C LEU A 122 0.68 -16.87 6.19
N GLU A 123 1.14 -16.79 4.95
CA GLU A 123 2.18 -15.83 4.57
C GLU A 123 1.56 -14.43 4.39
N PRO A 124 2.02 -13.41 5.13
CA PRO A 124 1.51 -12.06 4.99
C PRO A 124 2.04 -11.37 3.72
N VAL A 125 1.13 -10.85 2.91
CA VAL A 125 1.45 -9.96 1.78
C VAL A 125 1.00 -8.54 2.16
N ILE A 126 1.93 -7.64 2.35
CA ILE A 126 1.67 -6.32 2.92
C ILE A 126 1.47 -5.28 1.82
N THR A 127 0.30 -4.63 1.83
CA THR A 127 0.01 -3.47 0.97
C THR A 127 0.20 -2.18 1.74
N LEU A 128 1.09 -1.30 1.26
CA LEU A 128 1.43 -0.05 1.94
C LEU A 128 0.47 1.10 1.63
N HIS A 129 -0.17 1.10 0.46
CA HIS A 129 -1.18 2.09 0.09
C HIS A 129 -2.30 1.43 -0.73
N HIS A 130 -3.56 1.60 -0.29
CA HIS A 130 -4.74 1.03 -0.95
C HIS A 130 -5.84 2.09 -1.10
N PHE A 131 -5.62 3.06 -2.00
CA PHE A 131 -6.53 4.16 -2.37
C PHE A 131 -6.72 5.24 -1.29
N THR A 132 -6.33 4.96 -0.05
CA THR A 132 -6.55 5.84 1.09
C THR A 132 -5.25 6.46 1.58
N HIS A 133 -5.35 7.72 2.01
CA HIS A 133 -4.27 8.46 2.66
C HIS A 133 -4.84 9.36 3.75
N PRO A 134 -4.03 9.83 4.72
CA PRO A 134 -4.49 10.72 5.75
C PRO A 134 -5.11 12.00 5.19
N ALA A 135 -6.25 12.43 5.76
CA ALA A 135 -6.95 13.63 5.28
C ALA A 135 -6.11 14.91 5.34
N TRP A 136 -5.15 14.99 6.26
CA TRP A 136 -4.26 16.15 6.39
C TRP A 136 -3.33 16.38 5.20
N LEU A 137 -3.13 15.39 4.33
CA LEU A 137 -2.44 15.54 3.04
C LEU A 137 -3.30 16.27 1.99
N GLY A 138 -4.61 16.44 2.26
CA GLY A 138 -5.57 16.97 1.29
C GLY A 138 -6.15 15.89 0.37
N LEU A 139 -7.27 16.21 -0.30
CA LEU A 139 -7.95 15.26 -1.19
C LEU A 139 -7.10 14.90 -2.41
N ASP A 140 -6.38 15.87 -2.92
CA ASP A 140 -5.60 15.77 -4.14
C ASP A 140 -4.10 15.60 -3.87
N ALA A 141 -3.77 14.88 -2.79
CA ALA A 141 -2.39 14.65 -2.35
C ALA A 141 -1.47 14.19 -3.50
N TRP A 142 -1.94 13.30 -4.36
CA TRP A 142 -1.14 12.76 -5.46
C TRP A 142 -0.90 13.75 -6.62
N LEU A 143 -1.51 14.94 -6.62
CA LEU A 143 -1.14 16.04 -7.52
C LEU A 143 0.05 16.86 -6.99
N THR A 144 0.48 16.62 -5.77
CA THR A 144 1.57 17.34 -5.10
C THR A 144 2.82 16.46 -5.04
N GLU A 145 3.94 16.98 -5.53
CA GLU A 145 5.22 16.28 -5.52
C GLU A 145 5.70 15.92 -4.09
N ASP A 146 5.41 16.80 -3.10
CA ASP A 146 5.72 16.56 -1.68
C ASP A 146 5.14 15.24 -1.15
N THR A 147 4.03 14.75 -1.71
CA THR A 147 3.43 13.48 -1.31
C THR A 147 4.37 12.29 -1.56
N ILE A 148 5.26 12.38 -2.56
CA ILE A 148 6.26 11.34 -2.83
C ILE A 148 7.21 11.19 -1.63
N ASP A 149 7.66 12.33 -1.09
CA ASP A 149 8.54 12.38 0.07
C ASP A 149 7.83 11.90 1.33
N ARG A 150 6.59 12.35 1.57
CA ARG A 150 5.76 11.92 2.70
C ARG A 150 5.48 10.42 2.67
N PHE A 151 5.18 9.89 1.48
CA PHE A 151 5.00 8.45 1.32
C PHE A 151 6.29 7.68 1.58
N GLY A 152 7.43 8.21 1.14
CA GLY A 152 8.74 7.63 1.45
C GLY A 152 9.03 7.58 2.94
N GLU A 153 8.77 8.65 3.70
CA GLU A 153 8.91 8.70 5.16
C GLU A 153 7.99 7.68 5.85
N TYR A 154 6.73 7.59 5.41
CA TYR A 154 5.77 6.61 5.90
C TYR A 154 6.26 5.18 5.66
N VAL A 155 6.71 4.86 4.44
CA VAL A 155 7.21 3.52 4.09
C VAL A 155 8.43 3.15 4.93
N GLN A 156 9.41 4.04 5.00
CA GLN A 156 10.65 3.79 5.74
C GLN A 156 10.38 3.54 7.23
N THR A 157 9.57 4.41 7.86
CA THR A 157 9.23 4.28 9.27
C THR A 157 8.45 3.00 9.55
N THR A 158 7.43 2.75 8.76
CA THR A 158 6.53 1.60 8.94
C THR A 158 7.26 0.27 8.74
N VAL A 159 8.02 0.14 7.65
CA VAL A 159 8.73 -1.10 7.32
C VAL A 159 9.84 -1.39 8.33
N ALA A 160 10.59 -0.35 8.74
CA ALA A 160 11.64 -0.51 9.75
C ALA A 160 11.07 -0.93 11.09
N HIS A 161 10.03 -0.25 11.59
CA HIS A 161 9.42 -0.53 12.89
C HIS A 161 8.84 -1.94 12.94
N ILE A 162 7.98 -2.29 11.99
CA ILE A 162 7.29 -3.59 11.97
C ILE A 162 8.30 -4.74 11.90
N ASN A 163 9.29 -4.67 11.01
CA ASN A 163 10.25 -5.76 10.86
C ASN A 163 11.16 -5.94 12.08
N ARG A 164 11.66 -4.84 12.66
CA ARG A 164 12.45 -4.92 13.90
C ARG A 164 11.62 -5.52 15.02
N ARG A 165 10.36 -5.09 15.17
CA ARG A 165 9.49 -5.64 16.20
C ARG A 165 9.11 -7.10 15.96
N LEU A 166 8.91 -7.53 14.71
CA LEU A 166 8.74 -8.96 14.38
C LEU A 166 9.94 -9.79 14.84
N ILE A 167 11.16 -9.29 14.63
CA ILE A 167 12.39 -9.98 15.04
C ILE A 167 12.53 -9.97 16.56
N ASP A 168 12.47 -8.79 17.18
CA ASP A 168 12.86 -8.58 18.58
C ASP A 168 11.81 -9.12 19.56
N HIS A 169 10.52 -8.97 19.26
CA HIS A 169 9.44 -9.34 20.17
C HIS A 169 8.76 -10.65 19.80
N HIS A 170 8.59 -10.93 18.50
CA HIS A 170 7.89 -12.14 18.05
C HIS A 170 8.85 -13.26 17.62
N GLN A 171 10.16 -12.98 17.48
CA GLN A 171 11.17 -13.93 16.99
C GLN A 171 10.81 -14.51 15.61
N LEU A 172 10.22 -13.67 14.78
CA LEU A 172 9.81 -13.98 13.43
C LEU A 172 10.72 -13.29 12.40
N ALA A 173 10.83 -13.88 11.22
CA ALA A 173 11.56 -13.27 10.12
C ALA A 173 10.89 -11.96 9.65
N PRO A 174 11.64 -11.04 9.02
CA PRO A 174 11.08 -9.88 8.34
C PRO A 174 10.01 -10.28 7.32
N ILE A 175 9.17 -9.32 6.94
CA ILE A 175 8.16 -9.50 5.90
C ILE A 175 8.85 -9.76 4.57
N HIS A 176 8.35 -10.74 3.80
CA HIS A 176 8.94 -11.08 2.50
C HIS A 176 8.23 -10.42 1.31
N TRP A 177 6.93 -10.11 1.43
CA TRP A 177 6.10 -9.65 0.31
C TRP A 177 5.50 -8.28 0.55
N TYR A 178 5.80 -7.33 -0.34
CA TYR A 178 5.25 -5.98 -0.30
C TYR A 178 4.57 -5.60 -1.61
N ILE A 179 3.42 -4.96 -1.50
CA ILE A 179 2.76 -4.20 -2.55
C ILE A 179 2.81 -2.73 -2.12
N THR A 180 3.58 -1.92 -2.82
CA THR A 180 3.73 -0.51 -2.47
C THR A 180 2.45 0.28 -2.69
N LEU A 181 1.83 0.10 -3.86
CA LEU A 181 0.60 0.77 -4.28
C LEU A 181 -0.37 -0.25 -4.86
N ASN A 182 -1.62 -0.19 -4.39
CA ASN A 182 -2.71 -0.93 -5.01
C ASN A 182 -3.27 -0.15 -6.20
N GLU A 183 -3.25 -0.76 -7.37
CA GLU A 183 -3.95 -0.31 -8.59
C GLU A 183 -3.83 1.20 -8.86
N PRO A 184 -2.63 1.75 -9.05
CA PRO A 184 -2.47 3.19 -9.28
C PRO A 184 -3.25 3.68 -10.52
N ASN A 185 -3.46 2.82 -11.51
CA ASN A 185 -4.28 3.10 -12.68
C ASN A 185 -5.76 3.31 -12.32
N ILE A 186 -6.32 2.51 -11.41
CA ILE A 186 -7.69 2.67 -10.91
C ILE A 186 -7.79 3.90 -10.00
N LEU A 187 -6.80 4.11 -9.13
CA LEU A 187 -6.78 5.30 -8.29
C LEU A 187 -6.89 6.57 -9.13
N VAL A 188 -6.03 6.75 -10.13
CA VAL A 188 -6.06 7.98 -10.95
C VAL A 188 -7.30 8.09 -11.82
N SER A 189 -7.78 6.98 -12.40
CA SER A 189 -8.97 7.02 -13.24
C SER A 189 -10.24 7.34 -12.44
N ASN A 190 -10.38 6.75 -11.26
CA ASN A 190 -11.54 6.98 -10.42
C ASN A 190 -11.50 8.34 -9.71
N THR A 191 -10.32 8.83 -9.35
CA THR A 191 -10.18 10.14 -8.72
C THR A 191 -10.27 11.26 -9.76
N TYR A 192 -9.42 11.23 -10.80
CA TYR A 192 -9.19 12.40 -11.65
C TYR A 192 -9.85 12.32 -13.04
N LEU A 193 -10.34 11.15 -13.47
CA LEU A 193 -11.05 11.03 -14.74
C LEU A 193 -12.56 10.96 -14.55
N SER A 194 -13.04 10.09 -13.66
CA SER A 194 -14.48 9.86 -13.46
C SER A 194 -15.06 10.56 -12.21
N GLY A 195 -14.25 11.02 -11.27
CA GLY A 195 -14.70 11.63 -10.02
C GLY A 195 -15.46 10.70 -9.09
N GLN A 196 -15.26 9.39 -9.20
CA GLN A 196 -15.89 8.40 -8.31
C GLN A 196 -15.19 8.36 -6.94
N PHE A 197 -13.89 8.66 -6.89
CA PHE A 197 -13.15 8.81 -5.64
C PHE A 197 -13.07 10.29 -5.26
N PRO A 198 -12.89 10.61 -3.97
CA PRO A 198 -12.87 11.99 -3.50
C PRO A 198 -11.76 12.82 -4.17
N THR A 199 -12.15 13.98 -4.69
CA THR A 199 -11.26 15.00 -5.27
C THR A 199 -11.94 16.38 -5.24
N ASP A 200 -11.16 17.43 -5.13
CA ASP A 200 -11.59 18.82 -5.35
C ASP A 200 -10.99 19.37 -6.66
N SER A 201 -10.19 18.59 -7.37
CA SER A 201 -9.53 18.98 -8.61
C SER A 201 -10.43 18.85 -9.84
N MET A 202 -10.07 19.57 -10.88
CA MET A 202 -10.71 19.42 -12.19
C MET A 202 -10.43 18.02 -12.74
N LEU A 203 -11.51 17.37 -13.19
CA LEU A 203 -11.41 16.07 -13.87
C LEU A 203 -10.78 16.23 -15.24
N GLY A 204 -9.98 15.24 -15.65
CA GLY A 204 -9.41 15.19 -16.98
C GLY A 204 -7.92 14.80 -17.00
N ILE A 205 -7.40 14.71 -18.21
CA ILE A 205 -6.02 14.26 -18.48
C ILE A 205 -4.97 15.14 -17.78
N GLY A 206 -5.26 16.43 -17.62
CA GLY A 206 -4.39 17.38 -16.93
C GLY A 206 -4.09 17.03 -15.47
N SER A 207 -5.00 16.34 -14.79
CA SER A 207 -4.80 15.83 -13.42
C SER A 207 -4.35 14.37 -13.40
N VAL A 208 -4.82 13.56 -14.35
CA VAL A 208 -4.48 12.12 -14.44
C VAL A 208 -2.98 11.88 -14.60
N PHE A 209 -2.34 12.55 -15.57
CA PHE A 209 -0.92 12.31 -15.84
C PHE A 209 0.02 12.73 -14.71
N PRO A 210 -0.10 13.92 -14.11
CA PRO A 210 0.72 14.30 -12.96
C PRO A 210 0.55 13.32 -11.79
N ALA A 211 -0.70 13.00 -11.41
CA ALA A 211 -0.98 12.07 -10.31
C ALA A 211 -0.39 10.68 -10.57
N TYR A 212 -0.52 10.18 -11.80
CA TYR A 212 0.02 8.86 -12.16
C TYR A 212 1.56 8.86 -12.11
N ASN A 213 2.19 9.92 -12.63
CA ASN A 213 3.64 10.08 -12.56
C ASN A 213 4.14 10.11 -11.09
N HIS A 214 3.46 10.86 -10.22
CA HIS A 214 3.84 10.91 -8.80
C HIS A 214 3.65 9.57 -8.10
N LEU A 215 2.58 8.82 -8.40
CA LEU A 215 2.39 7.46 -7.88
C LEU A 215 3.51 6.51 -8.32
N LEU A 216 3.89 6.55 -9.61
CA LEU A 216 4.99 5.71 -10.10
C LEU A 216 6.33 6.11 -9.50
N ALA A 217 6.59 7.42 -9.34
CA ALA A 217 7.78 7.91 -8.65
C ALA A 217 7.81 7.48 -7.17
N ALA A 218 6.66 7.55 -6.48
CA ALA A 218 6.50 7.07 -5.11
C ALA A 218 6.75 5.55 -5.00
N HIS A 219 6.26 4.77 -5.97
CA HIS A 219 6.56 3.34 -6.05
C HIS A 219 8.06 3.07 -6.15
N VAL A 220 8.75 3.73 -7.09
CA VAL A 220 10.20 3.54 -7.30
C VAL A 220 10.97 3.93 -6.04
N ARG A 221 10.59 5.05 -5.40
CA ARG A 221 11.20 5.48 -4.14
C ARG A 221 10.97 4.45 -3.02
N ALA A 222 9.73 4.00 -2.83
CA ALA A 222 9.40 2.98 -1.83
C ALA A 222 10.14 1.66 -2.08
N TYR A 223 10.23 1.23 -3.32
CA TYR A 223 10.99 0.05 -3.72
C TYR A 223 12.45 0.17 -3.27
N ASN A 224 13.11 1.27 -3.60
CA ASN A 224 14.51 1.49 -3.23
C ASN A 224 14.68 1.56 -1.70
N LEU A 225 13.86 2.35 -1.00
CA LEU A 225 13.91 2.46 0.46
C LEU A 225 13.76 1.12 1.18
N ILE A 226 12.87 0.26 0.71
CA ILE A 226 12.68 -1.08 1.29
C ILE A 226 13.92 -1.94 1.05
N HIS A 227 14.44 -1.99 -0.17
CA HIS A 227 15.63 -2.77 -0.49
C HIS A 227 16.87 -2.28 0.25
N ASP A 228 17.12 -0.96 0.29
CA ASP A 228 18.23 -0.36 1.01
C ASP A 228 18.16 -0.65 2.52
N LEU A 229 16.95 -0.59 3.11
CA LEU A 229 16.74 -0.96 4.51
C LEU A 229 17.07 -2.43 4.75
N TYR A 230 16.58 -3.35 3.91
CA TYR A 230 16.84 -4.78 4.06
C TYR A 230 18.32 -5.12 3.91
N GLU A 231 19.02 -4.48 2.98
CA GLU A 231 20.44 -4.62 2.80
C GLU A 231 21.21 -4.11 4.02
N SER A 232 20.87 -2.91 4.52
CA SER A 232 21.54 -2.31 5.68
C SER A 232 21.36 -3.10 6.97
N GLU A 233 20.21 -3.76 7.16
CA GLU A 233 19.92 -4.60 8.31
C GLU A 233 20.40 -6.05 8.14
N GLY A 234 20.89 -6.43 6.97
CA GLY A 234 21.29 -7.81 6.66
C GLY A 234 20.15 -8.80 6.58
N TRP A 235 18.93 -8.34 6.29
CA TRP A 235 17.76 -9.19 6.13
C TRP A 235 17.69 -9.83 4.74
N ALA A 236 16.98 -10.97 4.63
CA ALA A 236 16.77 -11.62 3.34
C ALA A 236 16.00 -10.70 2.39
N THR A 237 16.45 -10.59 1.14
CA THR A 237 15.88 -9.71 0.11
C THR A 237 14.36 -9.90 -0.02
N PRO A 238 13.56 -8.84 0.13
CA PRO A 238 12.11 -8.92 0.01
C PRO A 238 11.68 -8.92 -1.46
N ARG A 239 10.45 -9.33 -1.70
CA ARG A 239 9.76 -9.15 -2.98
C ARG A 239 8.88 -7.92 -2.90
N VAL A 240 9.21 -6.90 -3.67
CA VAL A 240 8.51 -5.61 -3.68
C VAL A 240 7.95 -5.35 -5.06
N SER A 241 6.68 -5.04 -5.14
CA SER A 241 6.00 -4.72 -6.40
C SER A 241 4.86 -3.72 -6.17
N LEU A 242 4.21 -3.30 -7.22
CA LEU A 242 2.85 -2.78 -7.20
C LEU A 242 1.93 -3.80 -7.86
N ASN A 243 0.63 -3.69 -7.68
CA ASN A 243 -0.33 -4.44 -8.49
C ASN A 243 -1.20 -3.48 -9.30
N THR A 244 -1.74 -3.96 -10.40
CA THR A 244 -2.63 -3.21 -11.27
C THR A 244 -3.94 -3.93 -11.44
N TYR A 245 -5.02 -3.16 -11.62
CA TYR A 245 -6.24 -3.73 -12.19
C TYR A 245 -6.05 -3.87 -13.69
N CYS A 246 -6.31 -5.04 -14.18
CA CYS A 246 -6.18 -5.35 -15.59
C CYS A 246 -7.46 -5.99 -16.11
N SER A 247 -8.28 -5.21 -16.79
CA SER A 247 -9.35 -5.74 -17.63
C SER A 247 -8.83 -6.16 -19.00
N ASP A 248 -7.65 -5.67 -19.39
CA ASP A 248 -6.95 -5.93 -20.62
C ASP A 248 -5.44 -5.90 -20.38
N LEU A 249 -4.81 -7.07 -20.42
CA LEU A 249 -3.38 -7.28 -20.17
C LEU A 249 -2.48 -6.35 -21.03
N TYR A 250 -2.92 -6.05 -22.23
CA TYR A 250 -2.11 -5.30 -23.18
C TYR A 250 -1.99 -3.82 -22.81
N TRP A 251 -3.11 -3.18 -22.44
CA TRP A 251 -3.14 -1.74 -22.16
C TRP A 251 -2.69 -1.38 -20.77
N SER A 252 -3.13 -2.13 -19.76
CA SER A 252 -2.88 -1.77 -18.36
C SER A 252 -1.47 -2.11 -17.91
N GLU A 253 -0.98 -3.31 -18.19
CA GLU A 253 0.34 -3.74 -17.73
C GLU A 253 1.47 -3.23 -18.62
N LYS A 254 1.26 -3.25 -19.93
CA LYS A 254 2.31 -2.81 -20.86
C LYS A 254 2.66 -1.33 -20.71
N VAL A 255 1.67 -0.46 -20.48
CA VAL A 255 1.92 0.98 -20.27
C VAL A 255 2.75 1.19 -19.02
N ILE A 256 2.42 0.53 -17.89
CA ILE A 256 3.20 0.62 -16.66
C ILE A 256 4.61 0.08 -16.86
N TRP A 257 4.74 -1.09 -17.47
CA TRP A 257 6.04 -1.69 -17.77
C TRP A 257 6.90 -0.79 -18.66
N ASP A 258 6.31 -0.21 -19.69
CA ASP A 258 7.02 0.69 -20.58
C ASP A 258 7.48 1.96 -19.86
N LEU A 259 6.65 2.57 -19.01
CA LEU A 259 7.01 3.75 -18.21
C LEU A 259 8.13 3.44 -17.22
N LEU A 260 8.04 2.36 -16.47
CA LEU A 260 9.09 1.95 -15.52
C LEU A 260 10.40 1.54 -16.23
N SER A 261 10.31 1.13 -17.49
CA SER A 261 11.46 0.70 -18.30
C SER A 261 12.12 1.83 -19.10
N LEU A 262 11.58 3.05 -19.10
CA LEU A 262 12.10 4.16 -19.92
C LEU A 262 13.60 4.39 -19.72
N ARG A 263 14.04 4.40 -18.47
CA ARG A 263 15.45 4.60 -18.13
C ARG A 263 16.36 3.49 -18.64
N LEU A 264 15.88 2.24 -18.66
CA LEU A 264 16.61 1.09 -19.19
C LEU A 264 16.73 1.15 -20.72
N ARG A 265 15.80 1.83 -21.38
CA ARG A 265 15.76 2.00 -22.85
C ARG A 265 16.48 3.26 -23.34
N SER A 266 17.13 3.99 -22.43
CA SER A 266 17.82 5.27 -22.74
C SER A 266 16.89 6.30 -23.43
N VAL A 267 15.64 6.29 -23.08
CA VAL A 267 14.66 7.31 -23.50
C VAL A 267 14.69 8.42 -22.47
N ASP A 268 14.93 9.65 -22.93
CA ASP A 268 14.86 10.83 -22.08
C ASP A 268 13.39 11.04 -21.65
N PRO A 269 13.10 11.14 -20.35
CA PRO A 269 11.74 11.32 -19.86
C PRO A 269 11.23 12.78 -19.95
N ALA A 270 11.88 13.63 -20.79
CA ALA A 270 11.55 15.06 -20.93
C ALA A 270 10.07 15.37 -21.21
#